data_d869cb7de62905e4aeb2ab6b36d56a76
#
_entry.id   d869cb7de62905e4aeb2ab6b36d56a76
#
_cell.length_a   1.000
_cell.length_b   1.000
_cell.length_c   1.000
_cell.angle_alpha   90.00
_cell.angle_beta   90.00
_cell.angle_gamma   90.00
#
_symmetry.space_group_name_H-M   'P 1'
#
loop_
_entity.id
_entity.type
_entity.pdbx_description
1 polymer ?
#
loop_
_entity_poly.entity_id
_entity_poly.type
_entity_poly.pdbx_seq_one_letter_code
_entity_poly.pdbx_strand_id
1 'polypeptide(L)'
;TFPRPTGRATRVIITEYDLPTPIRQPHDVIVDSDGMAWYSCFGEQIIGKLDPKTGKTTEFPVPVLKPKSPKGELSLRPDEDGNLWVGMMYQGGFGRFDRKTEKFQTWSFPPEDNKD
;
A
#
# COMPACT_ATOMS: atom_id res chain seq x y z
N THR A 1 15.87 -27.49 1.83
CA THR A 1 16.79 -26.36 2.09
C THR A 1 17.17 -25.71 0.77
N PHE A 2 16.96 -24.44 0.62
CA PHE A 2 17.41 -23.73 -0.58
C PHE A 2 18.93 -23.63 -0.60
N PRO A 3 19.59 -23.76 -1.77
CA PRO A 3 21.03 -23.58 -1.86
C PRO A 3 21.41 -22.15 -1.44
N ARG A 4 22.53 -22.03 -0.73
CA ARG A 4 23.04 -20.72 -0.35
C ARG A 4 23.51 -19.97 -1.59
N PRO A 5 23.18 -18.68 -1.71
CA PRO A 5 23.65 -17.87 -2.82
C PRO A 5 25.19 -17.76 -2.79
N THR A 6 25.81 -17.71 -3.97
CA THR A 6 27.26 -17.58 -4.15
C THR A 6 27.58 -16.50 -5.18
N GLY A 7 28.84 -16.03 -5.20
CA GLY A 7 29.33 -15.07 -6.18
C GLY A 7 28.58 -13.74 -6.13
N ARG A 8 28.13 -13.26 -7.30
CA ARG A 8 27.43 -11.96 -7.40
C ARG A 8 26.12 -11.91 -6.62
N ALA A 9 25.46 -13.04 -6.43
CA ALA A 9 24.23 -13.12 -5.65
C ALA A 9 24.41 -12.84 -4.15
N THR A 10 25.64 -12.83 -3.65
CA THR A 10 25.97 -12.44 -2.27
C THR A 10 26.25 -10.95 -2.09
N ARG A 11 26.28 -10.18 -3.18
CA ARG A 11 26.53 -8.73 -3.17
C ARG A 11 25.23 -7.94 -3.09
N VAL A 12 24.38 -8.34 -2.14
CA VAL A 12 23.10 -7.68 -1.87
C VAL A 12 23.16 -7.10 -0.47
N ILE A 13 22.79 -5.82 -0.35
CA ILE A 13 22.54 -5.19 0.95
C ILE A 13 21.03 -5.23 1.17
N ILE A 14 20.64 -5.85 2.28
CA ILE A 14 19.23 -5.90 2.72
C ILE A 14 19.12 -4.99 3.93
N THR A 15 18.22 -4.03 3.86
CA THR A 15 17.85 -3.17 4.99
C THR A 15 16.41 -3.43 5.36
N GLU A 16 16.16 -3.75 6.62
CA GLU A 16 14.83 -3.96 7.17
C GLU A 16 14.34 -2.68 7.86
N TYR A 17 13.08 -2.36 7.69
CA TYR A 17 12.45 -1.21 8.31
C TYR A 17 11.24 -1.66 9.11
N ASP A 18 11.20 -1.31 10.39
CA ASP A 18 10.03 -1.57 11.22
C ASP A 18 8.88 -0.64 10.83
N LEU A 19 7.70 -1.22 10.63
CA LEU A 19 6.48 -0.45 10.44
C LEU A 19 5.91 0.00 11.79
N PRO A 20 5.14 1.10 11.82
CA PRO A 20 4.69 1.72 13.08
C PRO A 20 3.87 0.79 13.99
N THR A 21 3.20 -0.20 13.39
CA THR A 21 2.37 -1.16 14.13
C THR A 21 2.80 -2.59 13.81
N PRO A 22 3.11 -3.42 14.81
CA PRO A 22 3.62 -4.80 14.61
C PRO A 22 2.70 -5.72 13.81
N ILE A 23 1.39 -5.43 13.81
CA ILE A 23 0.38 -6.24 13.11
C ILE A 23 0.14 -5.81 11.65
N ARG A 24 0.89 -4.82 11.17
CA ARG A 24 0.77 -4.40 9.76
C ARG A 24 1.15 -5.54 8.83
N GLN A 25 0.33 -5.73 7.82
CA GLN A 25 0.53 -6.77 6.80
C GLN A 25 0.69 -6.07 5.44
N PRO A 26 1.87 -5.52 5.13
CA PRO A 26 2.11 -4.89 3.84
C PRO A 26 1.91 -5.93 2.74
N HIS A 27 1.15 -5.56 1.70
CA HIS A 27 0.81 -6.46 0.61
C HIS A 27 1.49 -6.07 -0.70
N ASP A 28 1.40 -4.81 -1.06
CA ASP A 28 2.01 -4.30 -2.30
C ASP A 28 2.91 -3.11 -1.97
N VAL A 29 3.92 -2.90 -2.79
CA VAL A 29 4.88 -1.81 -2.63
C VAL A 29 5.28 -1.23 -3.97
N ILE A 30 5.39 0.08 -4.02
CA ILE A 30 5.97 0.81 -5.15
C ILE A 30 6.97 1.83 -4.64
N VAL A 31 7.93 2.19 -5.48
CA VAL A 31 8.87 3.28 -5.21
C VAL A 31 8.59 4.41 -6.18
N ASP A 32 8.39 5.61 -5.66
CA ASP A 32 8.14 6.78 -6.48
C ASP A 32 9.44 7.43 -7.01
N SER A 33 9.27 8.46 -7.84
CA SER A 33 10.40 9.20 -8.43
C SER A 33 11.31 9.89 -7.41
N ASP A 34 10.81 10.14 -6.21
CA ASP A 34 11.57 10.76 -5.11
C ASP A 34 12.28 9.71 -4.24
N GLY A 35 12.11 8.43 -4.57
CA GLY A 35 12.70 7.31 -3.84
C GLY A 35 11.95 6.92 -2.58
N MET A 36 10.72 7.42 -2.38
CA MET A 36 9.84 7.01 -1.29
C MET A 36 9.18 5.68 -1.61
N ALA A 37 9.17 4.77 -0.65
CA ALA A 37 8.45 3.51 -0.76
C ALA A 37 7.01 3.68 -0.24
N TRP A 38 6.05 3.38 -1.10
CA TRP A 38 4.63 3.40 -0.76
C TRP A 38 4.13 1.98 -0.66
N TYR A 39 3.34 1.66 0.36
CA TYR A 39 2.81 0.32 0.58
C TYR A 39 1.32 0.33 0.93
N SER A 40 0.64 -0.73 0.51
CA SER A 40 -0.73 -1.04 0.93
C SER A 40 -0.71 -2.09 2.03
N CYS A 41 -1.75 -2.13 2.88
CA CYS A 41 -1.87 -3.11 3.95
C CYS A 41 -3.08 -4.02 3.72
N PHE A 42 -2.86 -5.34 3.84
CA PHE A 42 -3.92 -6.33 3.66
C PHE A 42 -4.92 -6.37 4.83
N GLY A 43 -4.45 -6.22 6.06
CA GLY A 43 -5.29 -6.33 7.26
C GLY A 43 -5.90 -5.02 7.73
N GLU A 44 -5.51 -3.90 7.13
CA GLU A 44 -5.91 -2.56 7.55
C GLU A 44 -6.19 -1.68 6.33
N GLN A 45 -7.08 -0.72 6.50
CA GLN A 45 -7.43 0.20 5.40
C GLN A 45 -6.56 1.45 5.46
N ILE A 46 -5.30 1.26 5.11
CA ILE A 46 -4.28 2.31 5.06
C ILE A 46 -3.37 2.14 3.85
N ILE A 47 -2.83 3.24 3.38
CA ILE A 47 -1.58 3.26 2.63
C ILE A 47 -0.49 3.89 3.48
N GLY A 48 0.73 3.41 3.36
CA GLY A 48 1.88 3.93 4.08
C GLY A 48 2.95 4.47 3.14
N LYS A 49 3.72 5.40 3.64
CA LYS A 49 4.89 6.00 2.99
C LYS A 49 6.11 5.80 3.88
N LEU A 50 7.14 5.20 3.36
CA LEU A 50 8.44 5.02 4.02
C LEU A 50 9.51 5.83 3.31
N ASP A 51 10.23 6.64 4.06
CA ASP A 51 11.49 7.23 3.62
C ASP A 51 12.65 6.26 3.92
N PRO A 52 13.24 5.62 2.90
CA PRO A 52 14.30 4.65 3.14
C PRO A 52 15.61 5.25 3.64
N LYS A 53 15.79 6.56 3.55
CA LYS A 53 16.99 7.25 4.07
C LYS A 53 16.94 7.45 5.58
N THR A 54 15.76 7.66 6.13
CA THR A 54 15.54 7.98 7.54
C THR A 54 14.85 6.87 8.31
N GLY A 55 14.19 5.92 7.60
CA GLY A 55 13.32 4.91 8.18
C GLY A 55 11.98 5.47 8.67
N LYS A 56 11.71 6.76 8.45
CA LYS A 56 10.45 7.37 8.87
C LYS A 56 9.29 6.87 8.04
N THR A 57 8.22 6.49 8.71
CA THR A 57 6.95 6.11 8.08
C THR A 57 5.85 7.11 8.40
N THR A 58 4.92 7.25 7.44
CA THR A 58 3.69 8.03 7.59
C THR A 58 2.55 7.19 7.03
N GLU A 59 1.45 7.09 7.75
CA GLU A 59 0.29 6.30 7.34
C GLU A 59 -0.91 7.19 7.06
N PHE A 60 -1.63 6.87 6.00
CA PHE A 60 -2.82 7.59 5.53
C PHE A 60 -4.01 6.65 5.54
N PRO A 61 -5.00 6.86 6.43
CA PRO A 61 -6.21 6.06 6.43
C PRO A 61 -6.99 6.22 5.13
N VAL A 62 -7.34 5.09 4.51
CA VAL A 62 -8.23 5.07 3.33
C VAL A 62 -9.68 5.09 3.79
N PRO A 63 -10.56 5.92 3.19
CA PRO A 63 -11.96 5.98 3.59
C PRO A 63 -12.68 4.63 3.51
N VAL A 64 -13.50 4.34 4.50
CA VAL A 64 -14.29 3.10 4.58
C VAL A 64 -15.57 3.27 3.75
N LEU A 65 -15.79 2.38 2.78
CA LEU A 65 -16.99 2.38 1.94
C LEU A 65 -18.12 1.53 2.53
N LYS A 66 -17.76 0.39 3.13
CA LYS A 66 -18.68 -0.56 3.79
C LYS A 66 -18.28 -0.76 5.25
N PRO A 67 -18.87 -0.02 6.22
CA PRO A 67 -18.43 -0.06 7.63
C PRO A 67 -18.50 -1.43 8.31
N LYS A 68 -19.38 -2.33 7.80
CA LYS A 68 -19.57 -3.68 8.36
C LYS A 68 -18.74 -4.76 7.67
N SER A 69 -18.07 -4.44 6.58
CA SER A 69 -17.22 -5.37 5.84
C SER A 69 -15.78 -5.32 6.36
N PRO A 70 -15.03 -6.41 6.19
CA PRO A 70 -13.60 -6.40 6.49
C PRO A 70 -12.88 -5.26 5.76
N LYS A 71 -11.79 -4.84 6.34
CA LYS A 71 -10.89 -3.84 5.76
C LYS A 71 -9.70 -4.53 5.12
N GLY A 72 -9.07 -3.88 4.17
CA GLY A 72 -7.86 -4.39 3.55
C GLY A 72 -7.67 -3.84 2.16
N GLU A 73 -6.42 -3.59 1.85
CA GLU A 73 -5.96 -3.05 0.58
C GLU A 73 -5.09 -4.09 -0.12
N LEU A 74 -5.25 -4.23 -1.42
CA LEU A 74 -4.42 -5.14 -2.21
C LEU A 74 -3.43 -4.36 -3.07
N SER A 75 -3.89 -3.99 -4.24
CA SER A 75 -3.04 -3.38 -5.26
C SER A 75 -2.79 -1.91 -4.99
N LEU A 76 -1.56 -1.49 -5.21
CA LEU A 76 -1.17 -0.09 -5.20
C LEU A 76 -0.49 0.23 -6.54
N ARG A 77 -1.02 1.19 -7.30
CA ARG A 77 -0.51 1.55 -8.62
C ARG A 77 -0.39 3.06 -8.78
N PRO A 78 0.73 3.57 -9.29
CA PRO A 78 0.85 4.97 -9.65
C PRO A 78 0.19 5.23 -11.01
N ASP A 79 -0.36 6.43 -11.18
CA ASP A 79 -0.70 6.97 -12.50
C ASP A 79 0.40 7.91 -13.04
N GLU A 80 0.21 8.39 -14.26
CA GLU A 80 1.16 9.29 -14.91
C GLU A 80 1.30 10.65 -14.20
N ASP A 81 0.26 11.09 -13.51
CA ASP A 81 0.25 12.33 -12.73
C ASP A 81 0.86 12.15 -11.32
N GLY A 82 1.23 10.91 -10.98
CA GLY A 82 1.84 10.56 -9.70
C GLY A 82 0.85 10.34 -8.55
N ASN A 83 -0.46 10.23 -8.83
CA ASN A 83 -1.42 9.77 -7.85
C ASN A 83 -1.28 8.26 -7.62
N LEU A 84 -1.74 7.79 -6.48
CA LEU A 84 -1.74 6.38 -6.14
C LEU A 84 -3.17 5.84 -6.18
N TRP A 85 -3.35 4.76 -6.93
CA TRP A 85 -4.61 4.04 -6.99
C TRP A 85 -4.54 2.79 -6.12
N VAL A 86 -5.56 2.58 -5.31
CA VAL A 86 -5.64 1.48 -4.36
C VAL A 86 -6.93 0.70 -4.54
N GLY A 87 -6.83 -0.63 -4.59
CA GLY A 87 -7.97 -1.54 -4.64
C GLY A 87 -8.41 -1.93 -3.24
N MET A 88 -9.70 -1.78 -2.96
CA MET A 88 -10.32 -2.08 -1.67
C MET A 88 -11.06 -3.42 -1.75
N MET A 89 -10.38 -4.53 -1.44
CA MET A 89 -10.86 -5.89 -1.71
C MET A 89 -12.23 -6.20 -1.10
N TYR A 90 -12.42 -5.91 0.17
CA TYR A 90 -13.67 -6.24 0.88
C TYR A 90 -14.67 -5.09 0.90
N GLN A 91 -14.25 -3.92 0.47
CA GLN A 91 -15.07 -2.71 0.50
C GLN A 91 -15.84 -2.47 -0.81
N GLY A 92 -15.59 -3.31 -1.82
CA GLY A 92 -16.28 -3.23 -3.11
C GLY A 92 -16.07 -1.91 -3.82
N GLY A 93 -14.82 -1.47 -3.91
CA GLY A 93 -14.49 -0.20 -4.56
C GLY A 93 -13.00 0.01 -4.72
N PHE A 94 -12.64 1.22 -5.07
CA PHE A 94 -11.25 1.65 -5.22
C PHE A 94 -11.10 3.12 -4.81
N GLY A 95 -9.87 3.52 -4.57
CA GLY A 95 -9.51 4.88 -4.20
C GLY A 95 -8.35 5.43 -5.00
N ARG A 96 -8.31 6.75 -5.12
CA ARG A 96 -7.19 7.52 -5.62
C ARG A 96 -6.68 8.42 -4.52
N PHE A 97 -5.40 8.36 -4.25
CA PHE A 97 -4.71 9.24 -3.32
C PHE A 97 -3.88 10.25 -4.09
N ASP A 98 -4.17 11.51 -3.90
CA ASP A 98 -3.36 12.62 -4.43
C ASP A 98 -2.19 12.86 -3.49
N ARG A 99 -0.96 12.56 -3.94
CA ARG A 99 0.25 12.71 -3.14
C ARG A 99 0.62 14.15 -2.79
N LYS A 100 0.11 15.13 -3.54
CA LYS A 100 0.40 16.56 -3.31
C LYS A 100 -0.51 17.13 -2.23
N THR A 101 -1.79 16.78 -2.27
CA THR A 101 -2.79 17.28 -1.32
C THR A 101 -3.02 16.34 -0.14
N GLU A 102 -2.51 15.10 -0.24
CA GLU A 102 -2.69 14.01 0.73
C GLU A 102 -4.17 13.68 0.97
N LYS A 103 -4.99 13.78 -0.09
CA LYS A 103 -6.42 13.52 -0.04
C LYS A 103 -6.82 12.31 -0.86
N PHE A 104 -7.81 11.59 -0.35
CA PHE A 104 -8.46 10.48 -1.03
C PHE A 104 -9.71 10.92 -1.78
N GLN A 105 -9.92 10.30 -2.94
CA GLN A 105 -11.20 10.21 -3.63
C GLN A 105 -11.52 8.73 -3.81
N THR A 106 -12.74 8.31 -3.52
CA THR A 106 -13.14 6.91 -3.54
C THR A 106 -14.39 6.68 -4.35
N TRP A 107 -14.51 5.49 -4.93
CA TRP A 107 -15.66 5.04 -5.71
C TRP A 107 -16.05 3.63 -5.30
N SER A 108 -17.36 3.41 -5.10
CA SER A 108 -17.92 2.09 -4.93
C SER A 108 -18.26 1.48 -6.27
N PHE A 109 -18.14 0.16 -6.39
CA PHE A 109 -18.71 -0.55 -7.53
C PHE A 109 -20.23 -0.47 -7.51
N PRO A 110 -20.90 -0.59 -8.69
CA PRO A 110 -22.34 -0.65 -8.77
C PRO A 110 -22.92 -1.78 -7.89
N PRO A 111 -24.13 -1.64 -7.36
CA PRO A 111 -24.71 -2.65 -6.46
C PRO A 111 -24.81 -4.05 -7.05
N GLU A 112 -25.02 -4.15 -8.36
CA GLU A 112 -25.06 -5.41 -9.10
C GLU A 112 -23.72 -6.16 -9.11
N ASP A 113 -22.62 -5.43 -9.03
CA ASP A 113 -21.23 -5.95 -9.03
C ASP A 113 -20.65 -6.01 -7.62
N ASN A 114 -21.40 -5.55 -6.63
CA ASN A 114 -20.95 -5.39 -5.25
C ASN A 114 -21.82 -6.19 -4.28
N LYS A 115 -22.14 -7.41 -4.66
CA LYS A 115 -22.89 -8.36 -3.83
C LYS A 115 -21.98 -8.92 -2.73
N ASP A 116 -22.50 -8.96 -1.53
CA ASP A 116 -21.87 -9.61 -0.39
C ASP A 116 -21.90 -11.13 -0.53
#